data_20e623b4f77dd25f762dee0a3b57d74b
#
_entry.id   20e623b4f77dd25f762dee0a3b57d74b
#
_cell.length_a   1.000
_cell.length_b   1.000
_cell.length_c   1.000
_cell.angle_alpha   90.00
_cell.angle_beta   90.00
_cell.angle_gamma   90.00
#
_symmetry.space_group_name_H-M   'P 1'
#
loop_
_entity.id
_entity.type
_entity.pdbx_description
1 polymer ?
#
loop_
_entity_poly.entity_id
_entity_poly.type
_entity_poly.pdbx_seq_one_letter_code
_entity_poly.pdbx_strand_id
1 'polypeptide(L)'
;MVMNTHKNKTALVTGASDGIGAEFIKILAGRGYDLILVARSEDKLNDLAEKMSNEFGIRCFVIVADLSSANAAYDLFHAVEEKGLDVNFLINNAGLLRNGFFTELSLADQEQMIAVNVLALTSLTHLYANKMAASGGGHILNVASLAGWMAIPNQNVYAATKAYVLAFTQSLSNEMMAANSGVQITALCPGYTATKMMDNPEQGATLRIPASMMMSAQEVAEMGIKGCLAGKDLIVPGIANKFTASITHFFSKSLLTKLLGSFYRKTMG
;
A
#
# COMPACT_ATOMS: atom_id res chain seq x y z
N MET A 1 -0.08 3.64 29.53
CA MET A 1 -0.36 2.21 29.34
C MET A 1 -1.40 2.12 28.23
N VAL A 2 -0.99 1.83 26.99
CA VAL A 2 -1.94 1.67 25.87
C VAL A 2 -2.68 0.37 26.12
N MET A 3 -4.00 0.42 26.28
CA MET A 3 -4.80 -0.79 26.42
C MET A 3 -4.63 -1.62 25.14
N ASN A 4 -4.21 -2.88 25.29
CA ASN A 4 -4.00 -3.84 24.20
C ASN A 4 -5.38 -4.30 23.70
N THR A 5 -6.02 -3.47 22.85
CA THR A 5 -7.42 -3.62 22.42
C THR A 5 -7.61 -4.67 21.32
N HIS A 6 -6.52 -5.22 20.77
CA HIS A 6 -6.53 -6.14 19.64
C HIS A 6 -5.86 -7.49 19.92
N LYS A 7 -5.73 -7.85 21.19
CA LYS A 7 -5.18 -9.17 21.58
C LYS A 7 -5.96 -10.29 20.88
N ASN A 8 -5.23 -11.19 20.23
CA ASN A 8 -5.74 -12.28 19.39
C ASN A 8 -6.23 -11.86 17.96
N LYS A 9 -5.95 -10.65 17.50
CA LYS A 9 -6.18 -10.27 16.10
C LYS A 9 -4.88 -10.33 15.33
N THR A 10 -4.96 -10.76 14.07
CA THR A 10 -3.80 -10.89 13.18
C THR A 10 -3.89 -9.88 12.04
N ALA A 11 -2.79 -9.20 11.77
CA ALA A 11 -2.65 -8.32 10.61
C ALA A 11 -1.63 -8.87 9.63
N LEU A 12 -1.95 -8.84 8.34
CA LEU A 12 -1.04 -9.17 7.24
C LEU A 12 -0.65 -7.89 6.52
N VAL A 13 0.66 -7.69 6.37
CA VAL A 13 1.20 -6.53 5.65
C VAL A 13 2.10 -6.98 4.52
N THR A 14 1.75 -6.63 3.28
CA THR A 14 2.61 -6.84 2.13
C THR A 14 3.60 -5.68 1.95
N GLY A 15 4.82 -5.95 1.45
CA GLY A 15 5.89 -4.95 1.38
C GLY A 15 6.36 -4.50 2.78
N ALA A 16 6.36 -5.42 3.76
CA ALA A 16 6.62 -5.15 5.16
C ALA A 16 8.07 -4.79 5.50
N SER A 17 9.02 -5.07 4.61
CA SER A 17 10.45 -5.02 4.91
C SER A 17 11.05 -3.60 4.99
N ASP A 18 10.35 -2.57 4.51
CA ASP A 18 10.88 -1.20 4.43
C ASP A 18 9.77 -0.13 4.34
N GLY A 19 10.14 1.14 4.48
CA GLY A 19 9.28 2.30 4.25
C GLY A 19 7.96 2.27 5.03
N ILE A 20 6.85 2.58 4.36
CA ILE A 20 5.52 2.64 4.98
C ILE A 20 5.11 1.26 5.53
N GLY A 21 5.50 0.16 4.84
CA GLY A 21 5.21 -1.20 5.28
C GLY A 21 5.82 -1.54 6.65
N ALA A 22 7.08 -1.19 6.85
CA ALA A 22 7.75 -1.40 8.14
C ALA A 22 7.13 -0.53 9.25
N GLU A 23 6.66 0.68 8.94
CA GLU A 23 5.95 1.52 9.92
C GLU A 23 4.56 0.96 10.25
N PHE A 24 3.82 0.38 9.28
CA PHE A 24 2.59 -0.36 9.58
C PHE A 24 2.83 -1.48 10.58
N ILE A 25 3.89 -2.27 10.39
CA ILE A 25 4.28 -3.35 11.30
C ILE A 25 4.49 -2.83 12.72
N LYS A 26 5.30 -1.78 12.91
CA LYS A 26 5.58 -1.19 14.23
C LYS A 26 4.32 -0.69 14.93
N ILE A 27 3.45 0.01 14.21
CA ILE A 27 2.23 0.58 14.77
C ILE A 27 1.24 -0.51 15.16
N LEU A 28 1.10 -1.57 14.34
CA LEU A 28 0.20 -2.69 14.63
C LEU A 28 0.74 -3.56 15.77
N ALA A 29 2.06 -3.76 15.85
CA ALA A 29 2.72 -4.39 16.99
C ALA A 29 2.41 -3.67 18.31
N GLY A 30 2.59 -2.34 18.33
CA GLY A 30 2.26 -1.51 19.50
C GLY A 30 0.77 -1.50 19.88
N ARG A 31 -0.11 -1.95 18.97
CA ARG A 31 -1.55 -2.14 19.23
C ARG A 31 -1.90 -3.58 19.63
N GLY A 32 -0.91 -4.49 19.67
CA GLY A 32 -1.06 -5.87 20.11
C GLY A 32 -1.62 -6.83 19.06
N TYR A 33 -1.50 -6.50 17.77
CA TYR A 33 -1.77 -7.47 16.71
C TYR A 33 -0.65 -8.51 16.64
N ASP A 34 -0.99 -9.77 16.40
CA ASP A 34 -0.07 -10.72 15.80
C ASP A 34 0.15 -10.33 14.34
N LEU A 35 1.33 -10.55 13.81
CA LEU A 35 1.73 -10.00 12.52
C LEU A 35 2.18 -11.06 11.53
N ILE A 36 1.72 -10.94 10.28
CA ILE A 36 2.26 -11.68 9.13
C ILE A 36 2.98 -10.66 8.25
N LEU A 37 4.30 -10.78 8.20
CA LEU A 37 5.18 -9.91 7.45
C LEU A 37 5.49 -10.54 6.10
N VAL A 38 5.14 -9.87 5.00
CA VAL A 38 5.30 -10.39 3.64
C VAL A 38 6.16 -9.45 2.81
N ALA A 39 7.30 -9.93 2.31
CA ALA A 39 8.15 -9.25 1.32
C ALA A 39 9.13 -10.26 0.68
N ARG A 40 10.03 -9.76 -0.20
CA ARG A 40 11.08 -10.58 -0.84
C ARG A 40 12.34 -10.76 0.01
N SER A 41 12.64 -9.78 0.88
CA SER A 41 13.89 -9.73 1.65
C SER A 41 13.73 -10.45 2.98
N GLU A 42 14.09 -11.74 3.01
CA GLU A 42 13.94 -12.61 4.18
C GLU A 42 14.66 -12.07 5.42
N ASP A 43 15.94 -11.69 5.29
CA ASP A 43 16.74 -11.18 6.43
C ASP A 43 16.06 -9.97 7.09
N LYS A 44 15.63 -8.99 6.29
CA LYS A 44 14.95 -7.80 6.83
C LYS A 44 13.63 -8.12 7.52
N LEU A 45 12.89 -9.11 7.00
CA LEU A 45 11.63 -9.54 7.62
C LEU A 45 11.90 -10.22 8.96
N ASN A 46 12.90 -11.10 9.02
CA ASN A 46 13.28 -11.80 10.25
C ASN A 46 13.76 -10.82 11.32
N ASP A 47 14.65 -9.89 10.99
CA ASP A 47 15.12 -8.85 11.91
C ASP A 47 13.97 -8.03 12.48
N LEU A 48 13.03 -7.61 11.61
CA LEU A 48 11.86 -6.84 12.03
C LEU A 48 10.90 -7.66 12.89
N ALA A 49 10.66 -8.91 12.52
CA ALA A 49 9.79 -9.84 13.25
C ALA A 49 10.33 -10.13 14.65
N GLU A 50 11.63 -10.42 14.78
CA GLU A 50 12.30 -10.64 16.05
C GLU A 50 12.20 -9.40 16.95
N LYS A 51 12.51 -8.22 16.41
CA LYS A 51 12.39 -6.96 17.12
C LYS A 51 10.98 -6.72 17.65
N MET A 52 9.96 -6.90 16.81
CA MET A 52 8.55 -6.66 17.20
C MET A 52 8.09 -7.69 18.24
N SER A 53 8.46 -8.95 18.10
CA SER A 53 8.14 -10.00 19.06
C SER A 53 8.76 -9.72 20.43
N ASN A 54 10.04 -9.34 20.47
CA ASN A 54 10.75 -9.03 21.71
C ASN A 54 10.23 -7.76 22.40
N GLU A 55 9.90 -6.71 21.64
CA GLU A 55 9.47 -5.43 22.17
C GLU A 55 8.01 -5.43 22.65
N PHE A 56 7.11 -6.12 21.94
CA PHE A 56 5.66 -6.04 22.19
C PHE A 56 5.04 -7.35 22.69
N GLY A 57 5.78 -8.47 22.71
CA GLY A 57 5.29 -9.76 23.20
C GLY A 57 4.20 -10.37 22.31
N ILE A 58 4.22 -10.08 21.01
CA ILE A 58 3.30 -10.58 19.99
C ILE A 58 3.94 -11.68 19.17
N ARG A 59 3.12 -12.44 18.43
CA ARG A 59 3.62 -13.42 17.48
C ARG A 59 3.83 -12.75 16.13
N CYS A 60 4.99 -13.04 15.51
CA CYS A 60 5.31 -12.59 14.17
C CYS A 60 5.60 -13.79 13.27
N PHE A 61 4.99 -13.80 12.09
CA PHE A 61 5.14 -14.84 11.08
C PHE A 61 5.73 -14.21 9.83
N VAL A 62 6.85 -14.73 9.36
CA VAL A 62 7.49 -14.27 8.12
C VAL A 62 7.07 -15.18 6.98
N ILE A 63 6.65 -14.60 5.87
CA ILE A 63 6.39 -15.29 4.60
C ILE A 63 7.12 -14.54 3.49
N VAL A 64 8.13 -15.20 2.92
CA VAL A 64 8.87 -14.66 1.77
C VAL A 64 8.05 -14.89 0.50
N ALA A 65 7.70 -13.79 -0.19
CA ALA A 65 6.91 -13.87 -1.42
C ALA A 65 7.30 -12.76 -2.40
N ASP A 66 7.46 -13.13 -3.67
CA ASP A 66 7.51 -12.18 -4.78
C ASP A 66 6.11 -12.09 -5.42
N LEU A 67 5.41 -11.00 -5.10
CA LEU A 67 4.04 -10.77 -5.58
C LEU A 67 3.95 -10.46 -7.08
N SER A 68 5.06 -10.40 -7.80
CA SER A 68 5.06 -10.33 -9.25
C SER A 68 4.94 -11.70 -9.94
N SER A 69 5.15 -12.78 -9.19
CA SER A 69 5.06 -14.15 -9.71
C SER A 69 3.60 -14.55 -9.98
N ALA A 70 3.43 -15.43 -10.96
CA ALA A 70 2.13 -16.02 -11.23
C ALA A 70 1.61 -16.76 -9.98
N ASN A 71 0.32 -16.59 -9.68
CA ASN A 71 -0.35 -17.19 -8.51
C ASN A 71 0.14 -16.75 -7.12
N ALA A 72 1.12 -15.83 -7.03
CA ALA A 72 1.72 -15.45 -5.75
C ALA A 72 0.70 -15.03 -4.66
N ALA A 73 -0.40 -14.40 -5.05
CA ALA A 73 -1.46 -14.04 -4.11
C ALA A 73 -2.21 -15.27 -3.56
N TYR A 74 -2.45 -16.28 -4.40
CA TYR A 74 -3.08 -17.54 -3.99
C TYR A 74 -2.14 -18.35 -3.10
N ASP A 75 -0.86 -18.45 -3.50
CA ASP A 75 0.15 -19.18 -2.73
C ASP A 75 0.34 -18.54 -1.34
N LEU A 76 0.37 -17.22 -1.26
CA LEU A 76 0.41 -16.49 0.00
C LEU A 76 -0.83 -16.76 0.86
N PHE A 77 -2.01 -16.69 0.26
CA PHE A 77 -3.27 -16.95 0.96
C PHE A 77 -3.29 -18.37 1.55
N HIS A 78 -2.94 -19.39 0.75
CA HIS A 78 -2.87 -20.77 1.18
C HIS A 78 -1.82 -21.00 2.27
N ALA A 79 -0.64 -20.41 2.15
CA ALA A 79 0.40 -20.50 3.18
C ALA A 79 -0.05 -19.93 4.55
N VAL A 80 -0.91 -18.91 4.54
CA VAL A 80 -1.52 -18.35 5.76
C VAL A 80 -2.60 -19.29 6.32
N GLU A 81 -3.44 -19.87 5.44
CA GLU A 81 -4.47 -20.83 5.84
C GLU A 81 -3.88 -22.11 6.46
N GLU A 82 -2.82 -22.65 5.86
CA GLU A 82 -2.11 -23.84 6.37
C GLU A 82 -1.52 -23.63 7.78
N LYS A 83 -1.21 -22.37 8.12
CA LYS A 83 -0.75 -22.01 9.47
C LYS A 83 -1.92 -21.81 10.46
N GLY A 84 -3.15 -21.91 10.01
CA GLY A 84 -4.35 -21.67 10.84
C GLY A 84 -4.47 -20.24 11.35
N LEU A 85 -4.01 -19.26 10.58
CA LEU A 85 -4.00 -17.84 10.97
C LEU A 85 -5.22 -17.12 10.40
N ASP A 86 -6.00 -16.51 11.28
CA ASP A 86 -7.15 -15.67 10.91
C ASP A 86 -6.74 -14.20 10.77
N VAL A 87 -6.70 -13.72 9.53
CA VAL A 87 -6.35 -12.32 9.23
C VAL A 87 -7.56 -11.42 9.41
N ASN A 88 -7.47 -10.51 10.36
CA ASN A 88 -8.51 -9.53 10.66
C ASN A 88 -8.21 -8.15 10.05
N PHE A 89 -6.95 -7.93 9.63
CA PHE A 89 -6.51 -6.70 8.99
C PHE A 89 -5.52 -7.03 7.87
N LEU A 90 -5.93 -6.81 6.62
CA LEU A 90 -5.05 -6.91 5.45
C LEU A 90 -4.55 -5.52 5.07
N ILE A 91 -3.24 -5.35 4.91
CA ILE A 91 -2.64 -4.14 4.34
C ILE A 91 -1.90 -4.50 3.05
N ASN A 92 -2.52 -4.18 1.92
CA ASN A 92 -1.92 -4.27 0.60
C ASN A 92 -1.04 -3.04 0.36
N ASN A 93 0.21 -3.11 0.84
CA ASN A 93 1.18 -2.01 0.73
C ASN A 93 2.29 -2.29 -0.29
N ALA A 94 2.56 -3.54 -0.64
CA ALA A 94 3.53 -3.85 -1.68
C ALA A 94 3.25 -3.07 -2.96
N GLY A 95 4.29 -2.49 -3.53
CA GLY A 95 4.16 -1.71 -4.76
C GLY A 95 5.51 -1.45 -5.40
N LEU A 96 5.51 -1.32 -6.71
CA LEU A 96 6.66 -0.98 -7.52
C LEU A 96 6.41 0.34 -8.24
N LEU A 97 7.48 1.10 -8.45
CA LEU A 97 7.52 2.34 -9.21
C LEU A 97 8.67 2.23 -10.23
N ARG A 98 8.45 2.68 -11.46
CA ARG A 98 9.48 2.91 -12.46
C ARG A 98 9.29 4.31 -13.05
N ASN A 99 10.39 5.05 -13.16
CA ASN A 99 10.44 6.39 -13.70
C ASN A 99 11.24 6.39 -14.99
N GLY A 100 10.72 6.94 -16.06
CA GLY A 100 11.43 7.02 -17.34
C GLY A 100 10.50 7.17 -18.51
N PHE A 101 11.05 7.40 -19.71
CA PHE A 101 10.26 7.36 -20.91
C PHE A 101 9.72 5.96 -21.16
N PHE A 102 8.46 5.87 -21.58
CA PHE A 102 7.76 4.61 -21.79
C PHE A 102 8.52 3.64 -22.71
N THR A 103 9.15 4.18 -23.76
CA THR A 103 9.90 3.41 -24.74
C THR A 103 11.30 2.99 -24.27
N GLU A 104 11.79 3.56 -23.18
CA GLU A 104 13.11 3.27 -22.61
C GLU A 104 13.05 2.27 -21.45
N LEU A 105 11.90 2.22 -20.77
CA LEU A 105 11.65 1.23 -19.73
C LEU A 105 11.39 -0.14 -20.36
N SER A 106 11.94 -1.20 -19.77
CA SER A 106 11.70 -2.56 -20.26
C SER A 106 10.22 -2.94 -20.12
N LEU A 107 9.70 -3.73 -21.06
CA LEU A 107 8.34 -4.25 -20.96
C LEU A 107 8.16 -5.09 -19.68
N ALA A 108 9.17 -5.88 -19.32
CA ALA A 108 9.14 -6.71 -18.11
C ALA A 108 8.98 -5.89 -16.84
N ASP A 109 9.65 -4.74 -16.70
CA ASP A 109 9.47 -3.83 -15.56
C ASP A 109 8.05 -3.26 -15.48
N GLN A 110 7.47 -2.96 -16.64
CA GLN A 110 6.10 -2.43 -16.70
C GLN A 110 5.07 -3.49 -16.34
N GLU A 111 5.23 -4.71 -16.86
CA GLU A 111 4.40 -5.87 -16.52
C GLU A 111 4.52 -6.22 -15.03
N GLN A 112 5.74 -6.17 -14.47
CA GLN A 112 5.97 -6.40 -13.05
C GLN A 112 5.25 -5.36 -12.17
N MET A 113 5.23 -4.08 -12.57
CA MET A 113 4.43 -3.06 -11.86
C MET A 113 2.95 -3.40 -11.87
N ILE A 114 2.40 -3.83 -13.01
CA ILE A 114 0.99 -4.21 -13.11
C ILE A 114 0.71 -5.46 -12.26
N ALA A 115 1.58 -6.45 -12.31
CA ALA A 115 1.44 -7.68 -11.54
C ALA A 115 1.37 -7.40 -10.02
N VAL A 116 2.31 -6.60 -9.49
CA VAL A 116 2.35 -6.28 -8.05
C VAL A 116 1.26 -5.29 -7.66
N ASN A 117 1.18 -4.14 -8.36
CA ASN A 117 0.32 -3.03 -7.93
C ASN A 117 -1.17 -3.28 -8.19
N VAL A 118 -1.51 -4.12 -9.17
CA VAL A 118 -2.90 -4.37 -9.59
C VAL A 118 -3.30 -5.81 -9.32
N LEU A 119 -2.67 -6.77 -9.99
CA LEU A 119 -3.13 -8.16 -9.96
C LEU A 119 -3.06 -8.77 -8.57
N ALA A 120 -1.89 -8.74 -7.93
CA ALA A 120 -1.70 -9.30 -6.60
C ALA A 120 -2.58 -8.60 -5.55
N LEU A 121 -2.65 -7.26 -5.58
CA LEU A 121 -3.54 -6.49 -4.69
C LEU A 121 -4.99 -6.87 -4.88
N THR A 122 -5.47 -6.98 -6.12
CA THR A 122 -6.87 -7.34 -6.41
C THR A 122 -7.18 -8.76 -5.91
N SER A 123 -6.29 -9.72 -6.20
CA SER A 123 -6.47 -11.12 -5.78
C SER A 123 -6.48 -11.25 -4.26
N LEU A 124 -5.53 -10.64 -3.55
CA LEU A 124 -5.49 -10.66 -2.08
C LEU A 124 -6.73 -9.97 -1.50
N THR A 125 -7.13 -8.82 -2.05
CA THR A 125 -8.35 -8.13 -1.61
C THR A 125 -9.57 -9.03 -1.76
N HIS A 126 -9.72 -9.72 -2.89
CA HIS A 126 -10.83 -10.63 -3.15
C HIS A 126 -10.87 -11.82 -2.16
N LEU A 127 -9.73 -12.50 -2.00
CA LEU A 127 -9.63 -13.67 -1.13
C LEU A 127 -9.94 -13.32 0.33
N TYR A 128 -9.33 -12.24 0.85
CA TYR A 128 -9.53 -11.83 2.23
C TYR A 128 -10.87 -11.13 2.48
N ALA A 129 -11.43 -10.38 1.52
CA ALA A 129 -12.77 -9.81 1.67
C ALA A 129 -13.83 -10.90 1.82
N ASN A 130 -13.76 -11.96 1.02
CA ASN A 130 -14.67 -13.11 1.13
C ASN A 130 -14.50 -13.83 2.47
N LYS A 131 -13.25 -14.11 2.87
CA LYS A 131 -12.98 -14.78 4.16
C LYS A 131 -13.43 -13.94 5.34
N MET A 132 -13.12 -12.66 5.37
CA MET A 132 -13.53 -11.73 6.42
C MET A 132 -15.04 -11.60 6.50
N ALA A 133 -15.75 -11.49 5.35
CA ALA A 133 -17.20 -11.42 5.33
C ALA A 133 -17.84 -12.68 5.95
N ALA A 134 -17.30 -13.86 5.67
CA ALA A 134 -17.76 -15.12 6.26
C ALA A 134 -17.43 -15.25 7.76
N SER A 135 -16.43 -14.53 8.25
CA SER A 135 -15.93 -14.58 9.64
C SER A 135 -16.42 -13.41 10.52
N GLY A 136 -17.40 -12.63 10.04
CA GLY A 136 -18.00 -11.55 10.81
C GLY A 136 -17.34 -10.18 10.63
N GLY A 137 -16.47 -10.01 9.64
CA GLY A 137 -15.91 -8.73 9.25
C GLY A 137 -14.41 -8.61 9.42
N GLY A 138 -13.88 -7.47 9.03
CA GLY A 138 -12.45 -7.17 9.10
C GLY A 138 -12.09 -5.84 8.42
N HIS A 139 -10.81 -5.59 8.27
CA HIS A 139 -10.30 -4.36 7.67
C HIS A 139 -9.34 -4.67 6.51
N ILE A 140 -9.51 -3.96 5.40
CA ILE A 140 -8.59 -4.01 4.25
C ILE A 140 -8.13 -2.58 3.94
N LEU A 141 -6.82 -2.35 3.96
CA LEU A 141 -6.20 -1.09 3.58
C LEU A 141 -5.40 -1.28 2.30
N ASN A 142 -5.83 -0.67 1.22
CA ASN A 142 -5.14 -0.69 -0.06
C ASN A 142 -4.33 0.60 -0.24
N VAL A 143 -3.01 0.47 -0.40
CA VAL A 143 -2.13 1.63 -0.59
C VAL A 143 -2.12 2.04 -2.07
N ALA A 144 -2.90 3.04 -2.39
CA ALA A 144 -2.91 3.74 -3.67
C ALA A 144 -1.78 4.80 -3.72
N SER A 145 -2.03 5.98 -4.25
CA SER A 145 -1.13 7.14 -4.28
C SER A 145 -1.89 8.39 -4.70
N LEU A 146 -1.37 9.55 -4.37
CA LEU A 146 -1.81 10.82 -4.97
C LEU A 146 -1.66 10.81 -6.50
N ALA A 147 -0.70 10.04 -7.04
CA ALA A 147 -0.54 9.81 -8.47
C ALA A 147 -1.78 9.20 -9.15
N GLY A 148 -2.66 8.53 -8.39
CA GLY A 148 -3.89 7.95 -8.92
C GLY A 148 -4.94 8.95 -9.42
N TRP A 149 -4.81 10.23 -9.07
CA TRP A 149 -5.70 11.29 -9.59
C TRP A 149 -5.21 11.95 -10.89
N MET A 150 -3.97 11.68 -11.29
CA MET A 150 -3.29 12.44 -12.34
C MET A 150 -2.67 11.53 -13.40
N ALA A 151 -2.70 11.97 -14.66
CA ALA A 151 -1.89 11.37 -15.71
C ALA A 151 -0.48 11.98 -15.64
N ILE A 152 0.49 11.19 -15.20
CA ILE A 152 1.86 11.66 -14.95
C ILE A 152 2.79 11.12 -16.05
N PRO A 153 3.29 12.00 -16.94
CA PRO A 153 4.34 11.62 -17.90
C PRO A 153 5.58 11.07 -17.15
N ASN A 154 6.25 10.11 -17.75
CA ASN A 154 7.39 9.37 -17.20
C ASN A 154 7.06 8.44 -16.00
N GLN A 155 5.80 8.45 -15.54
CA GLN A 155 5.25 7.50 -14.55
C GLN A 155 3.90 6.94 -15.02
N ASN A 156 3.70 6.82 -16.31
CA ASN A 156 2.41 6.51 -16.93
C ASN A 156 1.78 5.20 -16.40
N VAL A 157 2.54 4.09 -16.42
CA VAL A 157 2.05 2.80 -15.92
C VAL A 157 1.83 2.86 -14.41
N TYR A 158 2.77 3.44 -13.65
CA TYR A 158 2.60 3.61 -12.21
C TYR A 158 1.33 4.40 -11.85
N ALA A 159 1.15 5.59 -12.45
CA ALA A 159 -0.01 6.41 -12.20
C ALA A 159 -1.31 5.69 -12.59
N ALA A 160 -1.32 4.95 -13.70
CA ALA A 160 -2.45 4.13 -14.11
C ALA A 160 -2.75 3.00 -13.12
N THR A 161 -1.73 2.30 -12.59
CA THR A 161 -1.94 1.27 -11.57
C THR A 161 -2.53 1.87 -10.27
N LYS A 162 -2.08 3.05 -9.87
CA LYS A 162 -2.59 3.73 -8.66
C LYS A 162 -3.98 4.31 -8.86
N ALA A 163 -4.33 4.74 -10.08
CA ALA A 163 -5.70 5.13 -10.44
C ALA A 163 -6.65 3.91 -10.39
N TYR A 164 -6.20 2.75 -10.87
CA TYR A 164 -6.94 1.50 -10.72
C TYR A 164 -7.21 1.20 -9.25
N VAL A 165 -6.16 1.18 -8.40
CA VAL A 165 -6.30 0.86 -6.96
C VAL A 165 -7.27 1.81 -6.27
N LEU A 166 -7.20 3.12 -6.59
CA LEU A 166 -8.10 4.11 -6.02
C LEU A 166 -9.56 3.83 -6.40
N ALA A 167 -9.85 3.70 -7.69
CA ALA A 167 -11.20 3.47 -8.19
C ALA A 167 -11.76 2.12 -7.71
N PHE A 168 -10.97 1.05 -7.80
CA PHE A 168 -11.30 -0.29 -7.33
C PHE A 168 -11.67 -0.29 -5.84
N THR A 169 -10.82 0.34 -5.01
CA THR A 169 -11.03 0.32 -3.56
C THR A 169 -12.27 1.10 -3.14
N GLN A 170 -12.51 2.28 -3.74
CA GLN A 170 -13.69 3.08 -3.44
C GLN A 170 -15.00 2.40 -3.88
N SER A 171 -15.01 1.79 -5.07
CA SER A 171 -16.15 1.03 -5.57
C SER A 171 -16.45 -0.15 -4.65
N LEU A 172 -15.44 -0.97 -4.35
CA LEU A 172 -15.58 -2.15 -3.51
C LEU A 172 -15.98 -1.80 -2.06
N SER A 173 -15.47 -0.69 -1.52
CA SER A 173 -15.87 -0.20 -0.19
C SER A 173 -17.37 0.06 -0.12
N ASN A 174 -17.93 0.67 -1.16
CA ASN A 174 -19.37 0.93 -1.24
C ASN A 174 -20.20 -0.36 -1.38
N GLU A 175 -19.74 -1.32 -2.20
CA GLU A 175 -20.38 -2.62 -2.35
C GLU A 175 -20.41 -3.40 -1.03
N MET A 176 -19.28 -3.46 -0.30
CA MET A 176 -19.18 -4.17 0.97
C MET A 176 -20.05 -3.53 2.06
N MET A 177 -20.16 -2.21 2.06
CA MET A 177 -21.04 -1.47 2.95
C MET A 177 -22.52 -1.75 2.62
N ALA A 178 -22.91 -1.72 1.35
CA ALA A 178 -24.26 -2.01 0.91
C ALA A 178 -24.69 -3.46 1.22
N ALA A 179 -23.74 -4.40 1.14
CA ALA A 179 -23.96 -5.80 1.48
C ALA A 179 -24.00 -6.07 3.00
N ASN A 180 -23.76 -5.07 3.86
CA ASN A 180 -23.61 -5.24 5.30
C ASN A 180 -22.62 -6.37 5.67
N SER A 181 -21.53 -6.48 4.92
CA SER A 181 -20.56 -7.59 5.03
C SER A 181 -19.72 -7.57 6.33
N GLY A 182 -19.72 -6.47 7.06
CA GLY A 182 -18.82 -6.23 8.19
C GLY A 182 -17.37 -5.94 7.78
N VAL A 183 -17.05 -5.94 6.46
CA VAL A 183 -15.70 -5.68 5.95
C VAL A 183 -15.54 -4.20 5.60
N GLN A 184 -14.63 -3.54 6.30
CA GLN A 184 -14.24 -2.15 6.01
C GLN A 184 -13.09 -2.12 5.02
N ILE A 185 -13.28 -1.46 3.86
CA ILE A 185 -12.25 -1.32 2.83
C ILE A 185 -11.88 0.16 2.66
N THR A 186 -10.58 0.45 2.66
CA THR A 186 -10.04 1.82 2.71
C THR A 186 -8.94 2.00 1.66
N ALA A 187 -9.00 3.07 0.88
CA ALA A 187 -7.91 3.54 0.04
C ALA A 187 -7.03 4.52 0.81
N LEU A 188 -5.73 4.24 0.92
CA LEU A 188 -4.74 5.19 1.42
C LEU A 188 -3.98 5.78 0.22
N CYS A 189 -3.97 7.10 0.11
CA CYS A 189 -3.38 7.81 -1.01
C CYS A 189 -2.26 8.76 -0.53
N PRO A 190 -1.05 8.25 -0.26
CA PRO A 190 0.08 9.09 0.09
C PRO A 190 0.49 10.00 -1.07
N GLY A 191 1.04 11.17 -0.73
CA GLY A 191 1.90 11.95 -1.61
C GLY A 191 3.34 11.44 -1.56
N TYR A 192 4.30 12.31 -1.83
CA TYR A 192 5.70 11.99 -1.66
C TYR A 192 6.00 11.63 -0.21
N THR A 193 6.60 10.47 0.00
CA THR A 193 6.92 9.92 1.32
C THR A 193 8.39 9.56 1.36
N ALA A 194 9.07 9.97 2.43
CA ALA A 194 10.49 9.68 2.64
C ALA A 194 10.67 8.17 2.88
N THR A 195 10.98 7.45 1.82
CA THR A 195 11.21 6.00 1.80
C THR A 195 12.32 5.67 0.82
N LYS A 196 12.96 4.51 1.01
CA LYS A 196 13.96 4.00 0.05
C LYS A 196 13.41 3.79 -1.36
N MET A 197 12.09 3.73 -1.51
CA MET A 197 11.47 3.70 -2.82
C MET A 197 11.84 4.92 -3.65
N MET A 198 12.00 6.10 -3.04
CA MET A 198 12.35 7.34 -3.75
C MET A 198 13.82 7.39 -4.20
N ASP A 199 14.70 6.65 -3.53
CA ASP A 199 16.15 6.65 -3.76
C ASP A 199 16.66 5.37 -4.44
N ASN A 200 15.77 4.45 -4.82
CA ASN A 200 16.17 3.18 -5.40
C ASN A 200 16.60 3.34 -6.87
N PRO A 201 17.86 3.07 -7.23
CA PRO A 201 18.36 3.17 -8.60
C PRO A 201 17.60 2.28 -9.61
N GLU A 202 17.05 1.16 -9.15
CA GLU A 202 16.27 0.26 -9.99
C GLU A 202 14.98 0.89 -10.53
N GLN A 203 14.57 2.02 -9.98
CA GLN A 203 13.36 2.72 -10.43
C GLN A 203 13.56 3.58 -11.68
N GLY A 204 14.76 3.62 -12.23
CA GLY A 204 15.10 4.49 -13.36
C GLY A 204 15.47 5.90 -12.87
N ALA A 205 15.00 6.94 -13.57
CA ALA A 205 15.39 8.31 -13.25
C ALA A 205 14.97 8.72 -11.83
N THR A 206 15.92 9.27 -11.08
CA THR A 206 15.68 9.76 -9.71
C THR A 206 14.96 11.10 -9.74
N LEU A 207 13.86 11.20 -8.99
CA LEU A 207 13.14 12.45 -8.82
C LEU A 207 13.74 13.26 -7.65
N ARG A 208 14.20 14.46 -7.91
CA ARG A 208 14.69 15.39 -6.87
C ARG A 208 13.50 16.14 -6.25
N ILE A 209 12.90 15.56 -5.24
CA ILE A 209 11.78 16.17 -4.51
C ILE A 209 12.31 16.86 -3.25
N PRO A 210 11.97 18.14 -3.01
CA PRO A 210 12.36 18.84 -1.78
C PRO A 210 11.82 18.10 -0.54
N ALA A 211 12.63 17.99 0.50
CA ALA A 211 12.25 17.32 1.75
C ALA A 211 11.00 17.93 2.40
N SER A 212 10.77 19.25 2.22
CA SER A 212 9.57 19.94 2.71
C SER A 212 8.26 19.51 2.05
N MET A 213 8.34 18.79 0.92
CA MET A 213 7.18 18.23 0.23
C MET A 213 6.94 16.76 0.57
N MET A 214 7.82 16.17 1.36
CA MET A 214 7.73 14.77 1.77
C MET A 214 7.13 14.64 3.17
N MET A 215 6.28 13.64 3.35
CA MET A 215 5.84 13.19 4.67
C MET A 215 6.74 12.03 5.14
N SER A 216 6.84 11.83 6.44
CA SER A 216 7.49 10.63 6.98
C SER A 216 6.62 9.38 6.73
N ALA A 217 7.28 8.22 6.58
CA ALA A 217 6.58 6.95 6.45
C ALA A 217 5.71 6.65 7.69
N GLN A 218 6.18 7.04 8.87
CA GLN A 218 5.45 6.89 10.13
C GLN A 218 4.13 7.68 10.12
N GLU A 219 4.16 8.97 9.80
CA GLU A 219 2.94 9.80 9.77
C GLU A 219 1.90 9.24 8.78
N VAL A 220 2.36 8.80 7.60
CA VAL A 220 1.49 8.19 6.59
C VAL A 220 0.85 6.91 7.12
N ALA A 221 1.64 6.04 7.74
CA ALA A 221 1.15 4.78 8.30
C ALA A 221 0.17 5.00 9.46
N GLU A 222 0.46 5.92 10.38
CA GLU A 222 -0.42 6.28 11.49
C GLU A 222 -1.77 6.80 11.01
N MET A 223 -1.77 7.72 10.03
CA MET A 223 -3.00 8.25 9.44
C MET A 223 -3.79 7.15 8.71
N GLY A 224 -3.09 6.26 8.00
CA GLY A 224 -3.68 5.12 7.31
C GLY A 224 -4.41 4.18 8.26
N ILE A 225 -3.72 3.67 9.29
CA ILE A 225 -4.32 2.75 10.27
C ILE A 225 -5.47 3.43 11.03
N LYS A 226 -5.24 4.65 11.53
CA LYS A 226 -6.26 5.40 12.28
C LYS A 226 -7.53 5.62 11.45
N GLY A 227 -7.38 6.00 10.18
CA GLY A 227 -8.51 6.27 9.31
C GLY A 227 -9.25 5.00 8.91
N CYS A 228 -8.54 3.91 8.63
CA CYS A 228 -9.14 2.61 8.30
C CYS A 228 -9.95 2.06 9.49
N LEU A 229 -9.38 2.06 10.69
CA LEU A 229 -10.10 1.64 11.90
C LEU A 229 -11.27 2.56 12.28
N ALA A 230 -11.28 3.80 11.78
CA ALA A 230 -12.40 4.74 11.93
C ALA A 230 -13.46 4.61 10.82
N GLY A 231 -13.36 3.60 9.95
CA GLY A 231 -14.36 3.32 8.90
C GLY A 231 -14.31 4.28 7.71
N LYS A 232 -13.18 4.96 7.45
CA LYS A 232 -13.05 5.83 6.28
C LYS A 232 -12.78 5.01 5.02
N ASP A 233 -13.45 5.33 3.94
CA ASP A 233 -13.25 4.73 2.62
C ASP A 233 -12.01 5.29 1.90
N LEU A 234 -11.65 6.56 2.18
CA LEU A 234 -10.54 7.28 1.55
C LEU A 234 -9.72 8.07 2.57
N ILE A 235 -8.41 7.93 2.49
CA ILE A 235 -7.47 8.69 3.31
C ILE A 235 -6.40 9.31 2.42
N VAL A 236 -6.29 10.63 2.47
CA VAL A 236 -5.21 11.42 1.84
C VAL A 236 -4.40 12.07 2.96
N PRO A 237 -3.20 11.55 3.28
CA PRO A 237 -2.35 12.13 4.30
C PRO A 237 -1.82 13.51 3.92
N GLY A 238 -1.86 14.46 4.87
CA GLY A 238 -1.35 15.83 4.68
C GLY A 238 -2.35 16.78 4.02
N ILE A 239 -2.37 18.04 4.52
CA ILE A 239 -3.31 19.07 4.03
C ILE A 239 -2.98 19.47 2.59
N ALA A 240 -1.70 19.63 2.27
CA ALA A 240 -1.25 19.96 0.90
C ALA A 240 -1.65 18.87 -0.10
N ASN A 241 -1.53 17.59 0.28
CA ASN A 241 -1.93 16.47 -0.56
C ASN A 241 -3.46 16.44 -0.78
N LYS A 242 -4.25 16.72 0.27
CA LYS A 242 -5.71 16.86 0.14
C LYS A 242 -6.10 17.97 -0.82
N PHE A 243 -5.43 19.13 -0.71
CA PHE A 243 -5.65 20.24 -1.63
C PHE A 243 -5.29 19.86 -3.07
N THR A 244 -4.15 19.20 -3.28
CA THR A 244 -3.74 18.70 -4.59
C THR A 244 -4.77 17.72 -5.16
N ALA A 245 -5.23 16.72 -4.39
CA ALA A 245 -6.26 15.78 -4.82
C ALA A 245 -7.56 16.53 -5.22
N SER A 246 -7.99 17.51 -4.44
CA SER A 246 -9.20 18.28 -4.73
C SER A 246 -9.07 19.15 -5.99
N ILE A 247 -7.92 19.80 -6.18
CA ILE A 247 -7.71 20.71 -7.29
C ILE A 247 -7.69 19.99 -8.66
N THR A 248 -7.28 18.71 -8.68
CA THR A 248 -7.28 17.90 -9.91
C THR A 248 -8.66 17.76 -10.56
N HIS A 249 -9.73 17.95 -9.80
CA HIS A 249 -11.10 17.90 -10.31
C HIS A 249 -11.52 19.20 -11.06
N PHE A 250 -10.85 20.32 -10.78
CA PHE A 250 -11.21 21.62 -11.38
C PHE A 250 -10.45 21.94 -12.68
N PHE A 251 -9.37 21.22 -12.95
CA PHE A 251 -8.57 21.44 -14.17
C PHE A 251 -8.75 20.32 -15.18
N SER A 252 -8.67 20.67 -16.47
CA SER A 252 -8.69 19.64 -17.51
C SER A 252 -7.49 18.68 -17.35
N LYS A 253 -7.72 17.38 -17.51
CA LYS A 253 -6.66 16.37 -17.45
C LYS A 253 -5.51 16.71 -18.39
N SER A 254 -5.80 17.22 -19.60
CA SER A 254 -4.79 17.62 -20.60
C SER A 254 -3.86 18.72 -20.10
N LEU A 255 -4.41 19.75 -19.43
CA LEU A 255 -3.61 20.85 -18.88
C LEU A 255 -2.70 20.35 -17.76
N LEU A 256 -3.25 19.59 -16.82
CA LEU A 256 -2.48 19.00 -15.72
C LEU A 256 -1.36 18.12 -16.23
N THR A 257 -1.63 17.26 -17.23
CA THR A 257 -0.62 16.37 -17.82
C THR A 257 0.53 17.15 -18.46
N LYS A 258 0.24 18.26 -19.16
CA LYS A 258 1.27 19.12 -19.76
C LYS A 258 2.15 19.79 -18.72
N LEU A 259 1.53 20.33 -17.65
CA LEU A 259 2.26 20.98 -16.55
C LEU A 259 3.12 19.99 -15.79
N LEU A 260 2.58 18.82 -15.43
CA LEU A 260 3.32 17.75 -14.77
C LEU A 260 4.45 17.23 -15.65
N GLY A 261 4.22 17.03 -16.96
CA GLY A 261 5.27 16.60 -17.87
C GLY A 261 6.43 17.59 -17.96
N SER A 262 6.14 18.90 -17.90
CA SER A 262 7.20 19.92 -17.84
C SER A 262 7.97 19.87 -16.51
N PHE A 263 7.27 19.69 -15.40
CA PHE A 263 7.88 19.57 -14.08
C PHE A 263 8.78 18.34 -14.00
N TYR A 264 8.26 17.15 -14.36
CA TYR A 264 9.01 15.89 -14.28
C TYR A 264 10.25 15.90 -15.17
N ARG A 265 10.17 16.42 -16.40
CA ARG A 265 11.36 16.54 -17.28
C ARG A 265 12.45 17.46 -16.71
N LYS A 266 12.11 18.44 -15.90
CA LYS A 266 13.08 19.32 -15.21
C LYS A 266 13.69 18.70 -13.96
N THR A 267 12.97 17.79 -13.33
CA THR A 267 13.42 17.16 -12.06
C THR A 267 14.10 15.80 -12.27
N MET A 268 13.93 15.21 -13.47
CA MET A 268 14.65 14.03 -13.92
C MET A 268 15.94 14.51 -14.60
N GLY A 269 17.00 14.67 -13.87
CA GLY A 269 18.32 15.08 -14.33
C GLY A 269 19.37 14.06 -14.00
#